data_713760fd805b5edcea801cf80b5e9622
#
_entry.id   713760fd805b5edcea801cf80b5e9622
#
_cell.length_a   1.000
_cell.length_b   1.000
_cell.length_c   1.000
_cell.angle_alpha   90.00
_cell.angle_beta   90.00
_cell.angle_gamma   90.00
#
_symmetry.space_group_name_H-M   'P 1'
#
loop_
_entity.id
_entity.type
_entity.pdbx_description
1 polymer ?
#
loop_
_entity_poly.entity_id
_entity_poly.type
_entity_poly.pdbx_seq_one_letter_code
_entity_poly.pdbx_strand_id
1 'polypeptide(L)'
;MKFIDLARKRSSIRSFTDQPVSKTVLNEILEAGCLAPTACNLQPFRFIVVQKKENLAALAACYPGDWFKESTLVIAVCTQPAKGWKRSKYDGRSYTDVDAAIAADHMTLAAADLGLGSCWIGAFDPETARKTLGVPRTSEPLILLAFGHPNETGRPKVRKELKDLVRHENWKGE
;
A
#
# COMPACT_ATOMS: atom_id res chain seq x y z
N MET A 1 20.49 0.70 6.12
CA MET A 1 19.92 -0.01 7.34
C MET A 1 19.76 -1.49 7.03
N LYS A 2 19.81 -2.42 8.02
CA LYS A 2 19.46 -3.82 7.77
C LYS A 2 17.96 -3.93 7.52
N PHE A 3 17.52 -4.84 6.64
CA PHE A 3 16.09 -5.01 6.32
C PHE A 3 15.21 -5.27 7.56
N ILE A 4 15.70 -6.08 8.50
CA ILE A 4 14.93 -6.36 9.71
C ILE A 4 14.69 -5.09 10.57
N ASP A 5 15.64 -4.16 10.58
CA ASP A 5 15.52 -2.90 11.33
C ASP A 5 14.54 -1.95 10.61
N LEU A 6 14.56 -1.95 9.27
CA LEU A 6 13.57 -1.24 8.45
C LEU A 6 12.16 -1.79 8.70
N ALA A 7 12.00 -3.10 8.68
CA ALA A 7 10.73 -3.76 8.97
C ALA A 7 10.23 -3.44 10.41
N ARG A 8 11.15 -3.29 11.37
CA ARG A 8 10.83 -2.83 12.73
C ARG A 8 10.44 -1.35 12.76
N LYS A 9 11.13 -0.50 12.00
CA LYS A 9 10.90 0.96 11.94
C LYS A 9 9.56 1.31 11.30
N ARG A 10 9.22 0.72 10.16
CA ARG A 10 7.98 1.02 9.45
C ARG A 10 6.76 0.81 10.36
N SER A 11 5.93 1.80 10.51
CA SER A 11 4.66 1.74 11.26
C SER A 11 3.56 2.50 10.52
N SER A 12 2.30 2.29 10.91
CA SER A 12 1.18 3.06 10.36
C SER A 12 1.12 4.42 11.05
N ILE A 13 1.36 5.47 10.27
CA ILE A 13 1.34 6.88 10.69
C ILE A 13 0.04 7.50 10.20
N ARG A 14 -0.63 8.25 11.08
CA ARG A 14 -1.93 8.88 10.83
C ARG A 14 -1.97 10.36 11.20
N SER A 15 -0.82 10.97 11.43
CA SER A 15 -0.65 12.41 11.52
C SER A 15 0.57 12.82 10.72
N PHE A 16 0.40 13.82 9.88
CA PHE A 16 1.42 14.30 8.95
C PHE A 16 1.56 15.81 9.08
N THR A 17 2.75 16.33 8.79
CA THR A 17 2.95 17.76 8.59
C THR A 17 2.45 18.15 7.20
N ASP A 18 2.31 19.44 6.95
CA ASP A 18 1.93 20.00 5.65
C ASP A 18 3.08 20.03 4.63
N GLN A 19 4.28 19.58 5.03
CA GLN A 19 5.45 19.53 4.15
C GLN A 19 5.20 18.57 2.99
N PRO A 20 5.30 19.04 1.73
CA PRO A 20 5.05 18.19 0.58
C PRO A 20 6.16 17.15 0.38
N VAL A 21 5.77 15.97 -0.07
CA VAL A 21 6.72 14.92 -0.51
C VAL A 21 7.34 15.36 -1.84
N SER A 22 8.68 15.41 -1.89
CA SER A 22 9.41 15.82 -3.08
C SER A 22 9.26 14.81 -4.23
N LYS A 23 9.44 15.29 -5.47
CA LYS A 23 9.39 14.43 -6.66
C LYS A 23 10.45 13.33 -6.64
N THR A 24 11.64 13.61 -6.12
CA THR A 24 12.72 12.61 -6.00
C THR A 24 12.28 11.48 -5.08
N VAL A 25 11.82 11.80 -3.88
CA VAL A 25 11.35 10.82 -2.89
C VAL A 25 10.14 10.02 -3.42
N LEU A 26 9.19 10.70 -4.09
CA LEU A 26 8.07 10.02 -4.74
C LEU A 26 8.54 9.01 -5.78
N ASN A 27 9.50 9.36 -6.62
CA ASN A 27 10.02 8.47 -7.65
C ASN A 27 10.68 7.22 -7.04
N GLU A 28 11.46 7.36 -5.95
CA GLU A 28 12.06 6.23 -5.24
C GLU A 28 11.00 5.28 -4.64
N ILE A 29 9.92 5.83 -4.09
CA ILE A 29 8.80 5.04 -3.60
C ILE A 29 8.12 4.27 -4.73
N LEU A 30 7.86 4.93 -5.87
CA LEU A 30 7.24 4.30 -7.03
C LEU A 30 8.14 3.22 -7.65
N GLU A 31 9.44 3.47 -7.73
CA GLU A 31 10.44 2.49 -8.20
C GLU A 31 10.42 1.23 -7.32
N ALA A 32 10.42 1.39 -5.99
CA ALA A 32 10.32 0.26 -5.08
C ALA A 32 9.06 -0.59 -5.34
N GLY A 33 7.90 0.06 -5.60
CA GLY A 33 6.68 -0.65 -5.99
C GLY A 33 6.80 -1.36 -7.34
N CYS A 34 7.49 -0.78 -8.31
CA CYS A 34 7.74 -1.39 -9.63
C CYS A 34 8.71 -2.58 -9.57
N LEU A 35 9.61 -2.60 -8.60
CA LEU A 35 10.59 -3.70 -8.39
C LEU A 35 9.96 -4.90 -7.66
N ALA A 36 8.72 -4.80 -7.19
CA ALA A 36 8.04 -5.90 -6.52
C ALA A 36 7.86 -7.11 -7.46
N PRO A 37 8.13 -8.33 -6.99
CA PRO A 37 7.86 -9.53 -7.77
C PRO A 37 6.35 -9.72 -7.97
N THR A 38 5.96 -10.28 -9.12
CA THR A 38 4.59 -10.63 -9.43
C THR A 38 4.50 -12.02 -10.04
N ALA A 39 3.37 -12.68 -9.92
CA ALA A 39 3.15 -13.99 -10.52
C ALA A 39 3.36 -13.91 -12.04
N CYS A 40 4.26 -14.76 -12.56
CA CYS A 40 4.68 -14.77 -13.96
C CYS A 40 5.14 -13.40 -14.52
N ASN A 41 5.56 -12.49 -13.65
CA ASN A 41 5.97 -11.12 -13.99
C ASN A 41 4.90 -10.32 -14.78
N LEU A 42 3.61 -10.56 -14.50
CA LEU A 42 2.50 -9.94 -15.24
C LEU A 42 2.22 -8.49 -14.82
N GLN A 43 2.61 -8.09 -13.61
CA GLN A 43 2.44 -6.71 -13.09
C GLN A 43 1.02 -6.16 -13.30
N PRO A 44 -0.02 -6.86 -12.78
CA PRO A 44 -1.42 -6.61 -13.09
C PRO A 44 -2.01 -5.47 -12.24
N PHE A 45 -1.29 -4.37 -12.12
CA PHE A 45 -1.70 -3.20 -11.34
C PHE A 45 -1.28 -1.89 -11.99
N ARG A 46 -1.85 -0.80 -11.48
CA ARG A 46 -1.47 0.59 -11.78
C ARG A 46 -1.45 1.40 -10.50
N PHE A 47 -0.54 2.37 -10.44
CA PHE A 47 -0.46 3.34 -9.36
C PHE A 47 -1.04 4.66 -9.84
N ILE A 48 -1.95 5.25 -9.03
CA ILE A 48 -2.45 6.60 -9.27
C ILE A 48 -1.92 7.48 -8.15
N VAL A 49 -1.11 8.45 -8.52
CA VAL A 49 -0.48 9.40 -7.59
C VAL A 49 -1.38 10.63 -7.43
N VAL A 50 -1.71 10.97 -6.20
CA VAL A 50 -2.54 12.12 -5.85
C VAL A 50 -1.77 13.03 -4.89
N GLN A 51 -1.44 14.25 -5.34
CA GLN A 51 -0.72 15.27 -4.55
C GLN A 51 -1.39 16.65 -4.61
N LYS A 52 -2.28 16.90 -5.60
CA LYS A 52 -2.99 18.17 -5.68
C LYS A 52 -4.02 18.25 -4.56
N LYS A 53 -4.04 19.38 -3.82
CA LYS A 53 -4.91 19.58 -2.64
C LYS A 53 -6.39 19.34 -2.96
N GLU A 54 -6.87 19.83 -4.09
CA GLU A 54 -8.25 19.62 -4.53
C GLU A 54 -8.59 18.15 -4.76
N ASN A 55 -7.66 17.36 -5.33
CA ASN A 55 -7.85 15.93 -5.57
C ASN A 55 -7.74 15.10 -4.29
N LEU A 56 -6.84 15.48 -3.36
CA LEU A 56 -6.75 14.87 -2.04
C LEU A 56 -8.03 15.12 -1.23
N ALA A 57 -8.54 16.35 -1.26
CA ALA A 57 -9.81 16.70 -0.60
C ALA A 57 -11.00 15.93 -1.19
N ALA A 58 -11.06 15.79 -2.52
CA ALA A 58 -12.10 14.98 -3.18
C ALA A 58 -11.99 13.50 -2.81
N LEU A 59 -10.76 12.95 -2.78
CA LEU A 59 -10.52 11.56 -2.42
C LEU A 59 -10.84 11.27 -0.94
N ALA A 60 -10.72 12.27 -0.07
CA ALA A 60 -11.06 12.12 1.35
C ALA A 60 -12.53 11.74 1.59
N ALA A 61 -13.43 11.97 0.63
CA ALA A 61 -14.82 11.53 0.72
C ALA A 61 -14.99 10.01 0.75
N CYS A 62 -14.01 9.23 0.29
CA CYS A 62 -14.08 7.76 0.31
C CYS A 62 -13.66 7.14 1.64
N TYR A 63 -13.14 7.91 2.59
CA TYR A 63 -12.61 7.40 3.86
C TYR A 63 -13.01 8.28 5.05
N PRO A 64 -13.63 7.73 6.11
CA PRO A 64 -14.20 8.54 7.20
C PRO A 64 -13.17 9.10 8.20
N GLY A 65 -11.90 8.74 8.09
CA GLY A 65 -10.86 9.17 9.03
C GLY A 65 -10.37 10.60 8.73
N ASP A 66 -10.56 11.52 9.67
CA ASP A 66 -10.18 12.93 9.49
C ASP A 66 -8.69 13.14 9.21
N TRP A 67 -7.82 12.34 9.82
CA TRP A 67 -6.37 12.37 9.61
C TRP A 67 -5.96 12.17 8.13
N PHE A 68 -6.81 11.51 7.33
CA PHE A 68 -6.52 11.27 5.91
C PHE A 68 -6.41 12.58 5.11
N LYS A 69 -7.14 13.61 5.54
CA LYS A 69 -7.11 14.95 4.95
C LYS A 69 -5.75 15.66 5.15
N GLU A 70 -4.95 15.23 6.15
CA GLU A 70 -3.61 15.76 6.42
C GLU A 70 -2.54 15.17 5.49
N SER A 71 -2.88 14.09 4.76
CA SER A 71 -1.92 13.44 3.86
C SER A 71 -1.53 14.39 2.72
N THR A 72 -0.23 14.50 2.46
CA THR A 72 0.30 15.34 1.36
C THR A 72 0.53 14.55 0.08
N LEU A 73 0.43 13.23 0.16
CA LEU A 73 0.54 12.29 -0.96
C LEU A 73 -0.34 11.08 -0.66
N VAL A 74 -1.14 10.68 -1.63
CA VAL A 74 -1.82 9.38 -1.65
C VAL A 74 -1.46 8.64 -2.93
N ILE A 75 -1.13 7.36 -2.81
CA ILE A 75 -0.97 6.46 -3.95
C ILE A 75 -2.10 5.42 -3.89
N ALA A 76 -2.99 5.45 -4.88
CA ALA A 76 -3.97 4.39 -5.04
C ALA A 76 -3.37 3.25 -5.85
N VAL A 77 -3.36 2.04 -5.28
CA VAL A 77 -2.97 0.82 -5.96
C VAL A 77 -4.22 0.19 -6.54
N CYS A 78 -4.30 0.23 -7.88
CA CYS A 78 -5.45 -0.31 -8.63
C CYS A 78 -5.06 -1.61 -9.31
N THR A 79 -5.80 -2.67 -9.08
CA THR A 79 -5.59 -3.97 -9.74
C THR A 79 -6.26 -4.04 -11.11
N GLN A 80 -5.76 -4.94 -11.95
CA GLN A 80 -6.31 -5.30 -13.27
C GLN A 80 -6.62 -6.80 -13.29
N PRO A 81 -7.77 -7.26 -12.73
CA PRO A 81 -8.04 -8.69 -12.49
C PRO A 81 -7.99 -9.57 -13.73
N ALA A 82 -8.34 -9.00 -14.90
CA ALA A 82 -8.28 -9.72 -16.19
C ALA A 82 -6.85 -9.99 -16.68
N LYS A 83 -5.84 -9.25 -16.16
CA LYS A 83 -4.43 -9.37 -16.55
C LYS A 83 -3.60 -10.15 -15.56
N GLY A 84 -4.16 -10.48 -14.38
CA GLY A 84 -3.45 -11.20 -13.33
C GLY A 84 -3.37 -12.70 -13.59
N TRP A 85 -2.34 -13.30 -12.99
CA TRP A 85 -2.20 -14.75 -13.00
C TRP A 85 -3.28 -15.42 -12.16
N LYS A 86 -3.77 -16.55 -12.64
CA LYS A 86 -4.73 -17.40 -11.92
C LYS A 86 -4.19 -18.81 -11.83
N ARG A 87 -4.40 -19.44 -10.70
CA ARG A 87 -4.09 -20.86 -10.50
C ARG A 87 -5.10 -21.78 -11.19
N SER A 88 -5.28 -21.55 -12.50
CA SER A 88 -6.37 -22.12 -13.32
C SER A 88 -6.38 -23.66 -13.37
N LYS A 89 -5.19 -24.30 -13.23
CA LYS A 89 -5.06 -25.77 -13.23
C LYS A 89 -5.69 -26.44 -12.01
N TYR A 90 -5.94 -25.68 -10.93
CA TYR A 90 -6.40 -26.25 -9.67
C TYR A 90 -7.72 -25.63 -9.20
N ASP A 91 -7.71 -24.44 -8.67
CA ASP A 91 -8.85 -23.82 -7.98
C ASP A 91 -9.28 -22.47 -8.61
N GLY A 92 -8.61 -22.03 -9.65
CA GLY A 92 -8.92 -20.76 -10.33
C GLY A 92 -8.59 -19.51 -9.53
N ARG A 93 -7.94 -19.60 -8.35
CA ARG A 93 -7.66 -18.45 -7.50
C ARG A 93 -6.77 -17.43 -8.19
N SER A 94 -7.22 -16.17 -8.21
CA SER A 94 -6.43 -15.03 -8.68
C SER A 94 -5.34 -14.65 -7.67
N TYR A 95 -4.19 -14.23 -8.17
CA TYR A 95 -3.07 -13.70 -7.38
C TYR A 95 -2.89 -12.19 -7.58
N THR A 96 -3.78 -11.54 -8.28
CA THR A 96 -3.69 -10.10 -8.59
C THR A 96 -3.58 -9.24 -7.33
N ASP A 97 -4.37 -9.55 -6.30
CA ASP A 97 -4.34 -8.81 -5.04
C ASP A 97 -3.06 -9.09 -4.24
N VAL A 98 -2.53 -10.32 -4.34
CA VAL A 98 -1.23 -10.68 -3.75
C VAL A 98 -0.11 -9.86 -4.39
N ASP A 99 -0.08 -9.80 -5.73
CA ASP A 99 0.90 -9.01 -6.48
C ASP A 99 0.85 -7.53 -6.08
N ALA A 100 -0.37 -6.96 -6.03
CA ALA A 100 -0.58 -5.57 -5.64
C ALA A 100 -0.18 -5.29 -4.17
N ALA A 101 -0.44 -6.23 -3.27
CA ALA A 101 -0.06 -6.10 -1.86
C ALA A 101 1.47 -6.11 -1.67
N ILE A 102 2.20 -6.94 -2.41
CA ILE A 102 3.67 -6.95 -2.38
C ILE A 102 4.22 -5.60 -2.85
N ALA A 103 3.70 -5.07 -3.97
CA ALA A 103 4.11 -3.76 -4.47
C ALA A 103 3.82 -2.63 -3.46
N ALA A 104 2.64 -2.65 -2.84
CA ALA A 104 2.26 -1.70 -1.80
C ALA A 104 3.18 -1.78 -0.58
N ASP A 105 3.58 -2.99 -0.15
CA ASP A 105 4.50 -3.16 0.98
C ASP A 105 5.90 -2.62 0.66
N HIS A 106 6.44 -2.91 -0.53
CA HIS A 106 7.71 -2.33 -0.98
C HIS A 106 7.67 -0.79 -0.92
N MET A 107 6.60 -0.14 -1.39
CA MET A 107 6.45 1.31 -1.33
C MET A 107 6.45 1.83 0.12
N THR A 108 5.77 1.14 1.04
CA THR A 108 5.72 1.59 2.45
C THR A 108 7.04 1.39 3.18
N LEU A 109 7.79 0.35 2.82
CA LEU A 109 9.15 0.12 3.34
C LEU A 109 10.13 1.17 2.80
N ALA A 110 10.10 1.47 1.50
CA ALA A 110 10.90 2.53 0.91
C ALA A 110 10.62 3.89 1.56
N ALA A 111 9.34 4.24 1.75
CA ALA A 111 8.95 5.45 2.45
C ALA A 111 9.54 5.53 3.87
N ALA A 112 9.51 4.42 4.62
CA ALA A 112 10.07 4.37 5.97
C ALA A 112 11.60 4.50 5.99
N ASP A 113 12.30 3.96 4.98
CA ASP A 113 13.75 4.15 4.81
C ASP A 113 14.11 5.61 4.51
N LEU A 114 13.29 6.27 3.68
CA LEU A 114 13.40 7.68 3.31
C LEU A 114 12.90 8.66 4.41
N GLY A 115 12.49 8.14 5.58
CA GLY A 115 12.05 8.97 6.71
C GLY A 115 10.60 9.45 6.62
N LEU A 116 9.81 8.96 5.68
CA LEU A 116 8.38 9.26 5.60
C LEU A 116 7.54 8.31 6.46
N GLY A 117 6.40 8.83 6.90
CA GLY A 117 5.31 8.05 7.45
C GLY A 117 4.41 7.50 6.33
N SER A 118 3.80 6.34 6.57
CA SER A 118 2.81 5.77 5.67
C SER A 118 1.68 5.07 6.42
N CYS A 119 0.51 4.98 5.79
CA CYS A 119 -0.59 4.17 6.29
C CYS A 119 -1.30 3.46 5.15
N TRP A 120 -1.53 2.14 5.32
CA TRP A 120 -2.40 1.35 4.46
C TRP A 120 -3.86 1.58 4.82
N ILE A 121 -4.68 1.81 3.82
CA ILE A 121 -6.13 1.98 3.95
C ILE A 121 -6.80 0.96 3.03
N GLY A 122 -7.46 -0.02 3.65
CA GLY A 122 -8.31 -1.00 2.96
C GLY A 122 -9.80 -0.75 3.23
N ALA A 123 -10.13 -0.08 4.34
CA ALA A 123 -11.52 0.20 4.73
C ALA A 123 -11.98 1.55 4.17
N PHE A 124 -12.11 1.68 2.86
CA PHE A 124 -12.62 2.86 2.15
C PHE A 124 -13.77 2.47 1.21
N ASP A 125 -14.54 3.45 0.75
CA ASP A 125 -15.56 3.22 -0.29
C ASP A 125 -14.90 3.15 -1.69
N PRO A 126 -14.82 1.93 -2.29
CA PRO A 126 -14.13 1.75 -3.56
C PRO A 126 -14.87 2.41 -4.75
N GLU A 127 -16.18 2.57 -4.68
CA GLU A 127 -16.94 3.21 -5.77
C GLU A 127 -16.75 4.72 -5.75
N THR A 128 -16.70 5.35 -4.57
CA THR A 128 -16.35 6.77 -4.44
C THR A 128 -14.91 7.01 -4.90
N ALA A 129 -13.95 6.17 -4.48
CA ALA A 129 -12.56 6.27 -4.94
C ALA A 129 -12.46 6.07 -6.46
N ARG A 130 -13.17 5.10 -7.04
CA ARG A 130 -13.22 4.85 -8.47
C ARG A 130 -13.67 6.09 -9.25
N LYS A 131 -14.79 6.69 -8.83
CA LYS A 131 -15.35 7.90 -9.48
C LYS A 131 -14.37 9.07 -9.39
N THR A 132 -13.84 9.33 -8.20
CA THR A 132 -12.91 10.43 -7.93
C THR A 132 -11.63 10.31 -8.75
N LEU A 133 -11.08 9.09 -8.88
CA LEU A 133 -9.82 8.83 -9.58
C LEU A 133 -10.00 8.47 -11.07
N GLY A 134 -11.22 8.38 -11.57
CA GLY A 134 -11.51 7.99 -12.96
C GLY A 134 -11.09 6.55 -13.28
N VAL A 135 -11.10 5.63 -12.31
CA VAL A 135 -10.69 4.24 -12.50
C VAL A 135 -11.72 3.50 -13.35
N PRO A 136 -11.34 2.90 -14.50
CA PRO A 136 -12.27 2.18 -15.35
C PRO A 136 -12.81 0.91 -14.68
N ARG A 137 -13.97 0.41 -15.13
CA ARG A 137 -14.57 -0.83 -14.60
C ARG A 137 -13.73 -2.09 -14.79
N THR A 138 -12.73 -2.05 -15.65
CA THR A 138 -11.76 -3.13 -15.88
C THR A 138 -10.64 -3.18 -14.83
N SER A 139 -10.58 -2.19 -13.94
CA SER A 139 -9.61 -2.06 -12.85
C SER A 139 -10.33 -1.78 -11.54
N GLU A 140 -9.71 -2.13 -10.42
CA GLU A 140 -10.28 -1.99 -9.08
C GLU A 140 -9.34 -1.25 -8.15
N PRO A 141 -9.78 -0.15 -7.50
CA PRO A 141 -9.03 0.44 -6.40
C PRO A 141 -8.97 -0.57 -5.24
N LEU A 142 -7.78 -1.10 -4.95
CA LEU A 142 -7.61 -2.14 -3.93
C LEU A 142 -7.12 -1.56 -2.60
N ILE A 143 -6.16 -0.65 -2.67
CA ILE A 143 -5.49 -0.08 -1.50
C ILE A 143 -5.27 1.41 -1.75
N LEU A 144 -5.49 2.22 -0.72
CA LEU A 144 -4.98 3.59 -0.68
C LEU A 144 -3.79 3.62 0.29
N LEU A 145 -2.67 4.16 -0.16
CA LEU A 145 -1.49 4.38 0.65
C LEU A 145 -1.35 5.88 0.90
N ALA A 146 -1.56 6.31 2.14
CA ALA A 146 -1.29 7.69 2.55
C ALA A 146 0.17 7.83 2.95
N PHE A 147 0.83 8.91 2.52
CA PHE A 147 2.22 9.24 2.81
C PHE A 147 2.36 10.71 3.20
N GLY A 148 3.38 11.01 3.98
CA GLY A 148 3.76 12.37 4.36
C GLY A 148 4.92 12.37 5.35
N HIS A 149 5.41 13.56 5.68
CA HIS A 149 6.36 13.71 6.78
C HIS A 149 5.63 13.49 8.10
N PRO A 150 6.06 12.51 8.94
CA PRO A 150 5.31 12.12 10.13
C PRO A 150 5.31 13.25 11.18
N ASN A 151 4.15 13.52 11.79
CA ASN A 151 3.97 14.41 12.90
C ASN A 151 3.64 13.65 14.21
N GLU A 152 3.87 12.35 14.21
CA GLU A 152 3.71 11.46 15.35
C GLU A 152 4.75 10.35 15.33
N THR A 153 4.97 9.72 16.47
CA THR A 153 5.65 8.43 16.56
C THR A 153 4.62 7.31 16.38
N GLY A 154 4.91 6.36 15.53
CA GLY A 154 4.01 5.22 15.33
C GLY A 154 3.76 4.44 16.62
N ARG A 155 2.60 3.79 16.72
CA ARG A 155 2.27 2.96 17.89
C ARG A 155 3.25 1.80 18.04
N PRO A 156 3.57 1.37 19.29
CA PRO A 156 4.38 0.19 19.54
C PRO A 156 3.84 -1.02 18.77
N LYS A 157 4.74 -1.77 18.15
CA LYS A 157 4.34 -2.97 17.40
C LYS A 157 4.06 -4.12 18.36
N VAL A 158 2.84 -4.60 18.33
CA VAL A 158 2.46 -5.88 18.95
C VAL A 158 2.41 -6.94 17.85
N ARG A 159 3.13 -8.02 18.02
CA ARG A 159 3.15 -9.16 17.09
C ARG A 159 3.06 -10.46 17.90
N LYS A 160 2.50 -11.47 17.29
CA LYS A 160 2.55 -12.84 17.82
C LYS A 160 4.01 -13.30 17.85
N GLU A 161 4.32 -14.23 18.73
CA GLU A 161 5.62 -14.88 18.77
C GLU A 161 5.82 -15.82 17.57
N LEU A 162 7.07 -16.14 17.25
CA LEU A 162 7.37 -17.06 16.14
C LEU A 162 6.67 -18.41 16.31
N LYS A 163 6.65 -18.96 17.53
CA LYS A 163 5.98 -20.24 17.84
C LYS A 163 4.48 -20.25 17.50
N ASP A 164 3.82 -19.07 17.50
CA ASP A 164 2.40 -18.97 17.18
C ASP A 164 2.13 -18.93 15.66
N LEU A 165 3.14 -18.57 14.89
CA LEU A 165 3.02 -18.34 13.44
C LEU A 165 3.76 -19.37 12.60
N VAL A 166 4.79 -20.02 13.16
CA VAL A 166 5.63 -20.97 12.45
C VAL A 166 5.22 -22.40 12.79
N ARG A 167 5.15 -23.24 11.79
CA ARG A 167 5.05 -24.70 11.93
C ARG A 167 6.13 -25.31 11.06
N HIS A 168 6.73 -26.38 11.54
CA HIS A 168 7.79 -27.10 10.81
C HIS A 168 7.18 -28.32 10.09
N GLU A 169 7.58 -28.54 8.83
CA GLU A 169 7.24 -29.66 7.95
C GLU A 169 5.74 -29.74 7.58
N ASN A 170 4.81 -29.54 8.52
CA ASN A 170 3.37 -29.64 8.26
C ASN A 170 2.58 -28.76 9.24
N TRP A 171 1.27 -28.62 9.02
CA TRP A 171 0.39 -27.75 9.84
C TRP A 171 0.34 -28.14 11.32
N LYS A 172 0.54 -29.41 11.65
CA LYS A 172 0.54 -29.93 13.03
C LYS A 172 1.95 -29.97 13.65
N GLY A 173 3.00 -29.65 12.90
CA GLY A 173 4.38 -29.58 13.37
C GLY A 173 4.58 -28.51 14.45
N GLU A 174 5.34 -28.80 15.48
CA GLU A 174 5.78 -27.85 16.52
C GLU A 174 6.89 -26.93 16.03
#